data_f75fabc39dfa14ed135433438734e889
#
_entry.id   f75fabc39dfa14ed135433438734e889
#
_cell.length_a   1.000
_cell.length_b   1.000
_cell.length_c   1.000
_cell.angle_alpha   90.00
_cell.angle_beta   90.00
_cell.angle_gamma   90.00
#
_symmetry.space_group_name_H-M   'P 1'
#
loop_
_entity.id
_entity.type
_entity.pdbx_description
1 polymer ?
#
loop_
_entity_poly.entity_id
_entity_poly.type
_entity_poly.pdbx_seq_one_letter_code
_entity_poly.pdbx_strand_id
1 'polypeptide(L)'
;VGLIAGYHAIQAGIEVVALIEALPQVGGYKVHADKLKRLGVPILTGHTVVAAGGKENVETVTVARLDRNWKIVTDTHKTFEVDTVLIAVGLAEVNEFYLKAKKWKMDVFCAGDAQEIAEASAAMFTGKIEGLKIAQSLGLPIGKIPAEWDQKAIILKSKPGPAVNRKQPAREQGVFPIFHCYQEVPCNPCASVCPVDAIRTEKDEITGLPYITDLDACTGCGSCVAVCPGLSMVLVDYREDSEHPLVTLPYEIWRERVEVGQKVPITDVDGAILGYYPVEKISTRRKYPGTLLVRIKVDKKVAKAAMGIWVQEKQTEPSQIYERDLPPDDAIICRCERITAGEIKAAIRNGIRDINQLKALT
;
A
#
# COMPACT_ATOMS: atom_id res chain seq x y z
N VAL A 1 -0.95 1.75 8.97
CA VAL A 1 -1.86 2.82 8.50
C VAL A 1 -1.07 3.93 7.82
N GLY A 2 -0.10 4.58 8.48
CA GLY A 2 0.64 5.73 7.94
C GLY A 2 1.32 5.48 6.59
N LEU A 3 1.94 4.31 6.38
CA LEU A 3 2.55 3.95 5.11
C LEU A 3 1.55 3.93 3.94
N ILE A 4 0.37 3.35 4.18
CA ILE A 4 -0.68 3.26 3.17
C ILE A 4 -1.29 4.64 2.91
N ALA A 5 -1.55 5.42 3.96
CA ALA A 5 -2.08 6.77 3.85
C ALA A 5 -1.11 7.71 3.12
N GLY A 6 0.20 7.64 3.42
CA GLY A 6 1.22 8.39 2.69
C GLY A 6 1.25 8.04 1.20
N TYR A 7 1.12 6.76 0.85
CA TYR A 7 1.05 6.35 -0.55
C TYR A 7 -0.22 6.88 -1.25
N HIS A 8 -1.38 6.80 -0.59
CA HIS A 8 -2.62 7.35 -1.13
C HIS A 8 -2.59 8.89 -1.26
N ALA A 9 -1.91 9.58 -0.34
CA ALA A 9 -1.69 11.02 -0.44
C ALA A 9 -0.94 11.37 -1.74
N ILE A 10 0.14 10.64 -2.05
CA ILE A 10 0.88 10.80 -3.30
C ILE A 10 -0.01 10.51 -4.52
N GLN A 11 -0.81 9.42 -4.47
CA GLN A 11 -1.76 9.12 -5.54
C GLN A 11 -2.80 10.22 -5.75
N ALA A 12 -3.19 10.91 -4.67
CA ALA A 12 -4.09 12.06 -4.71
C ALA A 12 -3.41 13.39 -5.10
N GLY A 13 -2.11 13.38 -5.35
CA GLY A 13 -1.37 14.57 -5.75
C GLY A 13 -0.81 15.41 -4.62
N ILE A 14 -0.84 14.90 -3.41
CA ILE A 14 -0.27 15.57 -2.24
C ILE A 14 1.22 15.22 -2.16
N GLU A 15 2.06 16.22 -1.96
CA GLU A 15 3.46 16.02 -1.68
C GLU A 15 3.65 15.45 -0.27
N VAL A 16 4.31 14.30 -0.17
CA VAL A 16 4.66 13.71 1.12
C VAL A 16 6.14 13.93 1.39
N VAL A 17 6.45 14.95 2.18
CA VAL A 17 7.84 15.38 2.43
C VAL A 17 8.64 14.41 3.28
N ALA A 18 7.99 13.69 4.20
CA ALA A 18 8.61 12.64 5.01
C ALA A 18 7.56 11.78 5.72
N LEU A 19 7.94 10.56 6.09
CA LEU A 19 7.24 9.71 7.05
C LEU A 19 8.12 9.58 8.30
N ILE A 20 7.52 9.81 9.46
CA ILE A 20 8.21 9.77 10.74
C ILE A 20 7.75 8.53 11.52
N GLU A 21 8.70 7.72 11.96
CA GLU A 21 8.46 6.50 12.74
C GLU A 21 9.33 6.51 14.00
N ALA A 22 8.69 6.41 15.14
CA ALA A 22 9.40 6.46 16.44
C ALA A 22 10.20 5.18 16.71
N LEU A 23 9.75 4.04 16.21
CA LEU A 23 10.46 2.77 16.32
C LEU A 23 11.75 2.78 15.46
N PRO A 24 12.76 1.96 15.84
CA PRO A 24 13.98 1.82 15.05
C PRO A 24 13.75 1.14 13.68
N GLN A 25 12.60 0.50 13.52
CA GLN A 25 12.17 -0.14 12.28
C GLN A 25 10.68 0.17 12.05
N VAL A 26 10.30 0.21 10.78
CA VAL A 26 8.90 0.38 10.41
C VAL A 26 8.07 -0.81 10.91
N GLY A 27 7.01 -0.55 11.68
CA GLY A 27 6.14 -1.58 12.25
C GLY A 27 5.13 -2.18 11.27
N GLY A 28 4.96 -1.59 10.09
CA GLY A 28 4.07 -2.09 9.04
C GLY A 28 4.75 -3.01 8.04
N TYR A 29 4.00 -3.46 7.02
CA TYR A 29 4.56 -4.32 5.98
C TYR A 29 5.64 -3.59 5.17
N LYS A 30 6.79 -4.25 5.00
CA LYS A 30 7.95 -3.73 4.28
C LYS A 30 7.59 -3.26 2.86
N VAL A 31 6.74 -3.99 2.15
CA VAL A 31 6.31 -3.63 0.79
C VAL A 31 5.65 -2.25 0.70
N HIS A 32 4.97 -1.79 1.75
CA HIS A 32 4.39 -0.46 1.79
C HIS A 32 5.42 0.63 2.09
N ALA A 33 6.42 0.34 2.92
CA ALA A 33 7.56 1.23 3.13
C ALA A 33 8.39 1.35 1.84
N ASP A 34 8.64 0.24 1.18
CA ASP A 34 9.40 0.19 -0.07
C ASP A 34 8.70 0.97 -1.20
N LYS A 35 7.35 0.97 -1.25
CA LYS A 35 6.59 1.82 -2.19
C LYS A 35 6.91 3.31 -2.01
N LEU A 36 6.92 3.80 -0.79
CA LEU A 36 7.22 5.20 -0.49
C LEU A 36 8.68 5.55 -0.81
N LYS A 37 9.62 4.68 -0.42
CA LYS A 37 11.03 4.87 -0.72
C LYS A 37 11.30 5.01 -2.22
N ARG A 38 10.69 4.13 -3.04
CA ARG A 38 10.83 4.17 -4.50
C ARG A 38 10.31 5.47 -5.13
N LEU A 39 9.37 6.13 -4.49
CA LEU A 39 8.85 7.43 -4.90
C LEU A 39 9.66 8.60 -4.34
N GLY A 40 10.74 8.33 -3.58
CA GLY A 40 11.63 9.33 -3.02
C GLY A 40 11.20 9.87 -1.66
N VAL A 41 10.18 9.30 -1.01
CA VAL A 41 9.76 9.74 0.32
C VAL A 41 10.72 9.22 1.38
N PRO A 42 11.40 10.09 2.13
CA PRO A 42 12.25 9.68 3.23
C PRO A 42 11.42 9.11 4.38
N ILE A 43 11.83 7.94 4.89
CA ILE A 43 11.25 7.34 6.09
C ILE A 43 12.28 7.47 7.22
N LEU A 44 11.99 8.35 8.18
CA LEU A 44 12.86 8.64 9.32
C LEU A 44 12.44 7.76 10.50
N THR A 45 13.11 6.62 10.66
CA THR A 45 12.92 5.73 11.82
C THR A 45 13.70 6.22 13.04
N GLY A 46 13.25 5.88 14.25
CA GLY A 46 13.84 6.38 15.50
C GLY A 46 13.70 7.89 15.66
N HIS A 47 12.67 8.50 15.06
CA HIS A 47 12.39 9.93 15.16
C HIS A 47 10.98 10.18 15.64
N THR A 48 10.76 11.32 16.27
CA THR A 48 9.43 11.78 16.71
C THR A 48 9.23 13.25 16.35
N VAL A 49 7.98 13.66 16.24
CA VAL A 49 7.61 15.08 16.14
C VAL A 49 7.78 15.71 17.51
N VAL A 50 8.50 16.83 17.57
CA VAL A 50 8.78 17.57 18.82
C VAL A 50 8.08 18.93 18.86
N ALA A 51 7.77 19.50 17.70
CA ALA A 51 7.04 20.76 17.61
C ALA A 51 6.32 20.88 16.26
N ALA A 52 5.21 21.60 16.27
CA ALA A 52 4.55 22.13 15.08
C ALA A 52 4.45 23.64 15.25
N GLY A 53 4.75 24.40 14.20
CA GLY A 53 4.71 25.87 14.17
C GLY A 53 3.75 26.36 13.09
N GLY A 54 3.26 27.58 13.27
CA GLY A 54 2.37 28.28 12.36
C GLY A 54 1.49 29.29 13.11
N LYS A 55 0.79 30.14 12.38
CA LYS A 55 -0.11 31.16 12.97
C LYS A 55 -1.56 30.67 13.06
N GLU A 56 -2.20 30.45 11.93
CA GLU A 56 -3.58 29.96 11.85
C GLU A 56 -3.64 28.48 11.48
N ASN A 57 -2.69 28.03 10.68
CA ASN A 57 -2.53 26.66 10.24
C ASN A 57 -1.10 26.20 10.56
N VAL A 58 -0.85 24.88 10.44
CA VAL A 58 0.51 24.37 10.52
C VAL A 58 1.31 24.86 9.29
N GLU A 59 2.49 25.39 9.53
CA GLU A 59 3.43 25.85 8.49
C GLU A 59 4.75 25.08 8.56
N THR A 60 5.09 24.56 9.74
CA THR A 60 6.33 23.79 9.95
C THR A 60 6.10 22.65 10.94
N VAL A 61 6.90 21.59 10.75
CA VAL A 61 7.02 20.50 11.72
C VAL A 61 8.48 20.22 12.00
N THR A 62 8.85 20.23 13.29
CA THR A 62 10.19 19.87 13.73
C THR A 62 10.17 18.46 14.28
N VAL A 63 11.12 17.64 13.82
CA VAL A 63 11.34 16.26 14.30
C VAL A 63 12.73 16.14 14.92
N ALA A 64 12.89 15.17 15.81
CA ALA A 64 14.20 14.86 16.38
C ALA A 64 14.35 13.34 16.56
N ARG A 65 15.60 12.88 16.62
CA ARG A 65 15.92 11.48 16.86
C ARG A 65 15.65 11.09 18.29
N LEU A 66 15.21 9.86 18.51
CA LEU A 66 15.05 9.24 19.80
C LEU A 66 16.24 8.32 20.12
N ASP A 67 16.64 8.29 21.38
CA ASP A 67 17.56 7.28 21.90
C ASP A 67 16.80 5.98 22.27
N ARG A 68 17.53 4.97 22.78
CA ARG A 68 16.95 3.69 23.21
C ARG A 68 15.99 3.80 24.39
N ASN A 69 16.03 4.92 25.12
CA ASN A 69 15.17 5.22 26.27
C ASN A 69 14.03 6.17 25.91
N TRP A 70 13.76 6.36 24.61
CA TRP A 70 12.74 7.27 24.08
C TRP A 70 12.96 8.75 24.42
N LYS A 71 14.20 9.13 24.73
CA LYS A 71 14.56 10.53 24.98
C LYS A 71 15.05 11.17 23.70
N ILE A 72 14.70 12.44 23.54
CA ILE A 72 15.13 13.25 22.39
C ILE A 72 16.65 13.42 22.48
N VAL A 73 17.32 13.10 21.38
CA VAL A 73 18.75 13.35 21.21
C VAL A 73 18.94 14.80 20.81
N THR A 74 19.69 15.56 21.60
CA THR A 74 20.04 16.96 21.31
C THR A 74 20.76 17.09 19.96
N ASP A 75 20.60 18.24 19.30
CA ASP A 75 21.26 18.59 18.02
C ASP A 75 20.88 17.69 16.82
N THR A 76 19.77 16.95 16.92
CA THR A 76 19.23 16.14 15.81
C THR A 76 17.95 16.71 15.21
N HIS A 77 17.58 17.91 15.58
CA HIS A 77 16.36 18.57 15.12
C HIS A 77 16.41 18.83 13.62
N LYS A 78 15.33 18.48 12.93
CA LYS A 78 15.13 18.75 11.50
C LYS A 78 13.74 19.35 11.33
N THR A 79 13.64 20.51 10.69
CA THR A 79 12.37 21.18 10.43
C THR A 79 11.98 20.99 8.96
N PHE A 80 10.73 20.66 8.72
CA PHE A 80 10.09 20.59 7.42
C PHE A 80 9.05 21.70 7.30
N GLU A 81 9.00 22.34 6.14
CA GLU A 81 7.89 23.20 5.75
C GLU A 81 6.75 22.33 5.27
N VAL A 82 5.58 22.46 5.89
CA VAL A 82 4.39 21.63 5.61
C VAL A 82 3.12 22.41 5.94
N ASP A 83 2.06 22.17 5.20
CA ASP A 83 0.72 22.68 5.47
C ASP A 83 -0.19 21.66 6.18
N THR A 84 0.23 20.42 6.21
CA THR A 84 -0.57 19.31 6.75
C THR A 84 0.29 18.32 7.50
N VAL A 85 -0.21 17.85 8.65
CA VAL A 85 0.39 16.75 9.44
C VAL A 85 -0.63 15.64 9.60
N LEU A 86 -0.33 14.46 9.06
CA LEU A 86 -1.14 13.27 9.25
C LEU A 86 -0.63 12.46 10.44
N ILE A 87 -1.44 12.34 11.49
CA ILE A 87 -1.12 11.54 12.68
C ILE A 87 -1.64 10.12 12.51
N ALA A 88 -0.73 9.15 12.51
CA ALA A 88 -1.03 7.74 12.31
C ALA A 88 -0.31 6.85 13.35
N VAL A 89 -0.41 7.23 14.62
CA VAL A 89 0.36 6.67 15.75
C VAL A 89 -0.31 5.48 16.45
N GLY A 90 -1.28 4.90 15.86
CA GLY A 90 -2.00 3.73 16.38
C GLY A 90 -3.51 3.91 16.28
N LEU A 91 -4.20 2.81 16.43
CA LEU A 91 -5.64 2.72 16.46
C LEU A 91 -6.03 1.89 17.68
N ALA A 92 -7.17 2.21 18.28
CA ALA A 92 -7.80 1.42 19.33
C ALA A 92 -9.18 0.95 18.85
N GLU A 93 -9.59 -0.21 19.30
CA GLU A 93 -10.91 -0.74 19.01
C GLU A 93 -12.01 0.14 19.61
N VAL A 94 -13.00 0.49 18.82
CA VAL A 94 -14.22 1.17 19.28
C VAL A 94 -15.28 0.12 19.58
N ASN A 95 -15.31 -0.39 20.81
CA ASN A 95 -16.13 -1.54 21.22
C ASN A 95 -16.84 -1.37 22.57
N GLU A 96 -17.03 -0.16 23.03
CA GLU A 96 -17.62 0.16 24.34
C GLU A 96 -19.02 -0.46 24.50
N PHE A 97 -19.83 -0.43 23.47
CA PHE A 97 -21.16 -1.02 23.49
C PHE A 97 -21.10 -2.54 23.58
N TYR A 98 -20.17 -3.18 22.87
CA TYR A 98 -19.93 -4.61 22.96
C TYR A 98 -19.53 -5.01 24.40
N LEU A 99 -18.55 -4.33 24.97
CA LEU A 99 -18.09 -4.59 26.34
C LEU A 99 -19.19 -4.34 27.37
N LYS A 100 -20.00 -3.30 27.18
CA LYS A 100 -21.14 -2.99 28.04
C LYS A 100 -22.24 -4.04 27.96
N ALA A 101 -22.62 -4.45 26.74
CA ALA A 101 -23.62 -5.50 26.52
C ALA A 101 -23.16 -6.84 27.14
N LYS A 102 -21.90 -7.20 26.95
CA LYS A 102 -21.30 -8.39 27.55
C LYS A 102 -21.37 -8.38 29.08
N LYS A 103 -21.13 -7.20 29.70
CA LYS A 103 -21.25 -7.00 31.14
C LYS A 103 -22.68 -7.25 31.65
N TRP A 104 -23.69 -6.95 30.80
CA TRP A 104 -25.10 -7.21 31.08
C TRP A 104 -25.56 -8.60 30.66
N LYS A 105 -24.64 -9.48 30.26
CA LYS A 105 -24.92 -10.87 29.80
C LYS A 105 -25.88 -10.92 28.62
N MET A 106 -25.86 -9.92 27.77
CA MET A 106 -26.63 -9.91 26.54
C MET A 106 -25.90 -10.76 25.48
N ASP A 107 -26.67 -11.37 24.57
CA ASP A 107 -26.12 -11.96 23.38
C ASP A 107 -25.61 -10.84 22.45
N VAL A 108 -24.31 -10.78 22.30
CA VAL A 108 -23.64 -9.71 21.55
C VAL A 108 -22.48 -10.29 20.73
N PHE A 109 -22.33 -9.81 19.53
CA PHE A 109 -21.31 -10.22 18.58
C PHE A 109 -20.42 -9.05 18.23
N CYS A 110 -19.14 -9.31 17.92
CA CYS A 110 -18.17 -8.30 17.56
C CYS A 110 -17.29 -8.82 16.44
N ALA A 111 -17.06 -8.01 15.41
CA ALA A 111 -16.26 -8.39 14.26
C ALA A 111 -15.44 -7.22 13.71
N GLY A 112 -14.46 -7.51 12.87
CA GLY A 112 -13.62 -6.51 12.23
C GLY A 112 -12.85 -5.67 13.24
N ASP A 113 -12.61 -4.41 12.92
CA ASP A 113 -11.82 -3.48 13.73
C ASP A 113 -12.40 -3.19 15.11
N ALA A 114 -13.70 -3.41 15.31
CA ALA A 114 -14.30 -3.35 16.63
C ALA A 114 -13.86 -4.52 17.54
N GLN A 115 -13.48 -5.66 16.94
CA GLN A 115 -12.95 -6.81 17.69
C GLN A 115 -11.43 -6.71 17.86
N GLU A 116 -10.72 -6.42 16.78
CA GLU A 116 -9.28 -6.29 16.72
C GLU A 116 -8.86 -5.54 15.46
N ILE A 117 -8.06 -4.49 15.61
CA ILE A 117 -7.55 -3.70 14.48
C ILE A 117 -6.57 -4.54 13.66
N ALA A 118 -6.91 -4.80 12.39
CA ALA A 118 -6.10 -5.59 11.48
C ALA A 118 -6.28 -5.11 10.02
N GLU A 119 -5.82 -5.90 9.06
CA GLU A 119 -6.02 -5.65 7.64
C GLU A 119 -7.50 -5.80 7.23
N ALA A 120 -7.92 -5.09 6.19
CA ALA A 120 -9.30 -5.11 5.70
C ALA A 120 -9.80 -6.53 5.36
N SER A 121 -8.93 -7.39 4.84
CA SER A 121 -9.24 -8.80 4.58
C SER A 121 -9.62 -9.56 5.85
N ALA A 122 -8.92 -9.31 6.95
CA ALA A 122 -9.22 -9.90 8.25
C ALA A 122 -10.56 -9.39 8.80
N ALA A 123 -10.83 -8.08 8.68
CA ALA A 123 -12.10 -7.48 9.09
C ALA A 123 -13.28 -8.08 8.31
N MET A 124 -13.17 -8.21 6.99
CA MET A 124 -14.19 -8.82 6.14
C MET A 124 -14.42 -10.30 6.49
N PHE A 125 -13.34 -11.05 6.74
CA PHE A 125 -13.42 -12.48 7.03
C PHE A 125 -14.02 -12.76 8.41
N THR A 126 -13.60 -12.01 9.44
CA THR A 126 -14.20 -12.09 10.78
C THR A 126 -15.66 -11.65 10.77
N GLY A 127 -16.02 -10.62 10.00
CA GLY A 127 -17.40 -10.22 9.76
C GLY A 127 -18.26 -11.34 9.16
N LYS A 128 -17.72 -12.10 8.20
CA LYS A 128 -18.37 -13.28 7.62
C LYS A 128 -18.61 -14.37 8.67
N ILE A 129 -17.62 -14.66 9.51
CA ILE A 129 -17.72 -15.67 10.59
C ILE A 129 -18.79 -15.24 11.60
N GLU A 130 -18.72 -14.02 12.10
CA GLU A 130 -19.67 -13.52 13.09
C GLU A 130 -21.09 -13.40 12.53
N GLY A 131 -21.25 -12.99 11.28
CA GLY A 131 -22.55 -12.98 10.61
C GLY A 131 -23.21 -14.39 10.55
N LEU A 132 -22.42 -15.44 10.31
CA LEU A 132 -22.94 -16.81 10.37
C LEU A 132 -23.25 -17.23 11.82
N LYS A 133 -22.44 -16.86 12.82
CA LYS A 133 -22.77 -17.14 14.24
C LYS A 133 -24.06 -16.46 14.67
N ILE A 134 -24.30 -15.21 14.22
CA ILE A 134 -25.60 -14.53 14.43
C ILE A 134 -26.74 -15.31 13.79
N ALA A 135 -26.58 -15.72 12.54
CA ALA A 135 -27.60 -16.50 11.86
C ALA A 135 -27.91 -17.81 12.61
N GLN A 136 -26.88 -18.49 13.13
CA GLN A 136 -27.07 -19.69 13.98
C GLN A 136 -27.83 -19.38 15.28
N SER A 137 -27.48 -18.29 15.96
CA SER A 137 -28.15 -17.90 17.22
C SER A 137 -29.63 -17.56 17.01
N LEU A 138 -29.99 -17.10 15.81
CA LEU A 138 -31.37 -16.82 15.42
C LEU A 138 -32.13 -18.07 14.90
N GLY A 139 -31.51 -19.25 14.93
CA GLY A 139 -32.11 -20.48 14.47
C GLY A 139 -32.30 -20.62 12.96
N LEU A 140 -31.57 -19.81 12.17
CA LEU A 140 -31.64 -19.89 10.71
C LEU A 140 -30.98 -21.20 10.21
N PRO A 141 -31.50 -21.83 9.15
CA PRO A 141 -31.00 -23.08 8.61
C PRO A 141 -29.70 -22.84 7.79
N ILE A 142 -28.65 -22.54 8.47
CA ILE A 142 -27.31 -22.37 7.84
C ILE A 142 -26.46 -23.62 8.08
N GLY A 143 -25.52 -23.86 7.16
CA GLY A 143 -24.54 -24.92 7.29
C GLY A 143 -23.59 -24.72 8.48
N LYS A 144 -22.83 -25.78 8.80
CA LYS A 144 -21.80 -25.72 9.84
C LYS A 144 -20.67 -24.78 9.43
N ILE A 145 -20.30 -23.85 10.29
CA ILE A 145 -19.13 -23.00 10.05
C ILE A 145 -17.88 -23.88 10.08
N PRO A 146 -17.04 -23.87 9.03
CA PRO A 146 -15.84 -24.69 9.01
C PRO A 146 -14.88 -24.32 10.14
N ALA A 147 -14.43 -25.30 10.92
CA ALA A 147 -13.56 -25.09 12.08
C ALA A 147 -12.21 -24.41 11.71
N GLU A 148 -11.72 -24.67 10.48
CA GLU A 148 -10.49 -24.07 10.00
C GLU A 148 -10.60 -22.56 9.73
N TRP A 149 -11.80 -21.97 9.73
CA TRP A 149 -11.98 -20.54 9.49
C TRP A 149 -11.44 -19.69 10.64
N ASP A 150 -11.52 -20.18 11.89
CA ASP A 150 -10.93 -19.47 13.02
C ASP A 150 -9.39 -19.39 12.87
N GLN A 151 -8.75 -20.48 12.41
CA GLN A 151 -7.30 -20.47 12.12
C GLN A 151 -6.96 -19.55 10.96
N LYS A 152 -7.77 -19.54 9.90
CA LYS A 152 -7.58 -18.61 8.77
C LYS A 152 -7.73 -17.14 9.23
N ALA A 153 -8.66 -16.84 10.12
CA ALA A 153 -8.81 -15.50 10.69
C ALA A 153 -7.56 -15.07 11.49
N ILE A 154 -6.97 -15.99 12.27
CA ILE A 154 -5.71 -15.73 12.99
C ILE A 154 -4.57 -15.45 12.02
N ILE A 155 -4.44 -16.22 10.95
CA ILE A 155 -3.41 -16.01 9.92
C ILE A 155 -3.57 -14.64 9.26
N LEU A 156 -4.80 -14.23 8.91
CA LEU A 156 -5.07 -12.93 8.29
C LEU A 156 -4.77 -11.74 9.22
N LYS A 157 -4.78 -11.96 10.54
CA LYS A 157 -4.41 -10.95 11.55
C LYS A 157 -2.94 -11.01 11.94
N SER A 158 -2.17 -11.96 11.40
CA SER A 158 -0.77 -12.16 11.78
C SER A 158 0.07 -10.92 11.47
N LYS A 159 1.00 -10.63 12.38
CA LYS A 159 2.02 -9.61 12.15
C LYS A 159 2.96 -10.06 11.04
N PRO A 160 3.58 -9.11 10.31
CA PRO A 160 4.55 -9.46 9.29
C PRO A 160 5.72 -10.25 9.90
N GLY A 161 6.18 -11.25 9.17
CA GLY A 161 7.40 -11.98 9.51
C GLY A 161 8.65 -11.10 9.37
N PRO A 162 9.84 -11.62 9.72
CA PRO A 162 11.08 -10.91 9.52
C PRO A 162 11.34 -10.70 8.02
N ALA A 163 12.02 -9.60 7.69
CA ALA A 163 12.49 -9.39 6.33
C ALA A 163 13.63 -10.37 6.01
N VAL A 164 13.57 -11.02 4.86
CA VAL A 164 14.58 -11.97 4.39
C VAL A 164 15.38 -11.38 3.24
N ASN A 165 16.62 -11.82 3.10
CA ASN A 165 17.42 -11.52 1.91
C ASN A 165 17.16 -12.62 0.87
N ARG A 166 16.78 -12.20 -0.34
CA ARG A 166 16.39 -13.11 -1.42
C ARG A 166 17.27 -12.90 -2.64
N LYS A 167 17.90 -13.96 -3.11
CA LYS A 167 18.66 -13.91 -4.37
C LYS A 167 17.70 -13.97 -5.54
N GLN A 168 17.89 -13.09 -6.50
CA GLN A 168 17.16 -13.12 -7.77
C GLN A 168 17.69 -14.25 -8.67
N PRO A 169 16.88 -14.78 -9.61
CA PRO A 169 17.35 -15.80 -10.56
C PRO A 169 18.59 -15.35 -11.32
N ALA A 170 19.61 -16.21 -11.42
CA ALA A 170 20.82 -15.93 -12.18
C ALA A 170 20.60 -15.90 -13.70
N ARG A 171 19.52 -16.52 -14.18
CA ARG A 171 19.15 -16.63 -15.60
C ARG A 171 19.06 -15.28 -16.30
N GLU A 172 19.54 -15.20 -17.53
CA GLU A 172 19.54 -13.99 -18.38
C GLU A 172 19.01 -14.30 -19.80
N GLN A 173 17.97 -15.12 -19.86
CA GLN A 173 17.27 -15.48 -21.08
C GLN A 173 15.80 -15.79 -20.80
N GLY A 174 14.93 -15.64 -21.80
CA GLY A 174 13.49 -15.84 -21.65
C GLY A 174 12.82 -14.67 -20.92
N VAL A 175 11.61 -14.90 -20.39
CA VAL A 175 10.86 -13.92 -19.62
C VAL A 175 10.43 -14.53 -18.29
N PHE A 176 10.59 -13.81 -17.19
CA PHE A 176 10.20 -14.29 -15.88
C PHE A 176 9.97 -13.15 -14.89
N PRO A 177 9.17 -13.38 -13.82
CA PRO A 177 8.99 -12.41 -12.76
C PRO A 177 10.19 -12.32 -11.84
N ILE A 178 10.49 -11.13 -11.38
CA ILE A 178 11.38 -10.84 -10.25
C ILE A 178 10.50 -10.48 -9.04
N PHE A 179 10.80 -11.12 -7.91
CA PHE A 179 10.05 -10.95 -6.68
C PHE A 179 10.82 -10.06 -5.71
N HIS A 180 10.37 -8.83 -5.52
CA HIS A 180 10.88 -7.92 -4.49
C HIS A 180 10.04 -7.98 -3.21
N CYS A 181 9.30 -9.06 -3.02
CA CYS A 181 8.61 -9.39 -1.79
C CYS A 181 9.57 -10.11 -0.84
N TYR A 182 10.01 -9.42 0.21
CA TYR A 182 11.06 -9.88 1.12
C TYR A 182 10.57 -10.15 2.54
N GLN A 183 9.26 -10.23 2.75
CA GLN A 183 8.68 -10.39 4.07
C GLN A 183 7.43 -11.27 3.98
N GLU A 184 7.31 -12.25 4.86
CA GLU A 184 6.10 -13.05 4.99
C GLU A 184 4.94 -12.17 5.45
N VAL A 185 3.90 -12.11 4.62
CA VAL A 185 2.65 -11.38 4.88
C VAL A 185 1.49 -12.21 4.32
N PRO A 186 0.27 -12.12 4.88
CA PRO A 186 -0.88 -12.89 4.40
C PRO A 186 -1.38 -12.37 3.05
N CYS A 187 -0.64 -12.68 1.97
CA CYS A 187 -0.86 -12.13 0.63
C CYS A 187 -0.34 -13.09 -0.45
N ASN A 188 -1.22 -13.55 -1.36
CA ASN A 188 -0.84 -14.44 -2.46
C ASN A 188 -1.55 -14.19 -3.81
N PRO A 189 -2.08 -13.00 -4.14
CA PRO A 189 -2.81 -12.81 -5.40
C PRO A 189 -1.95 -13.08 -6.64
N CYS A 190 -0.63 -12.89 -6.58
CA CYS A 190 0.27 -13.17 -7.69
C CYS A 190 0.29 -14.65 -8.09
N ALA A 191 0.17 -15.57 -7.13
CA ALA A 191 0.04 -17.01 -7.40
C ALA A 191 -1.35 -17.31 -8.02
N SER A 192 -2.43 -16.76 -7.42
CA SER A 192 -3.81 -17.05 -7.83
C SER A 192 -4.14 -16.57 -9.25
N VAL A 193 -3.43 -15.57 -9.79
CA VAL A 193 -3.72 -15.01 -11.14
C VAL A 193 -2.82 -15.53 -12.23
N CYS A 194 -1.84 -16.36 -11.91
CA CYS A 194 -0.93 -16.89 -12.92
C CYS A 194 -1.67 -17.86 -13.85
N PRO A 195 -1.82 -17.56 -15.16
CA PRO A 195 -2.63 -18.37 -16.05
C PRO A 195 -2.00 -19.73 -16.40
N VAL A 196 -0.72 -19.88 -16.10
CA VAL A 196 0.06 -21.11 -16.32
C VAL A 196 0.52 -21.73 -15.01
N ASP A 197 -0.01 -21.26 -13.88
CA ASP A 197 0.25 -21.80 -12.54
C ASP A 197 1.75 -21.90 -12.16
N ALA A 198 2.58 -21.02 -12.75
CA ALA A 198 4.02 -21.02 -12.57
C ALA A 198 4.47 -20.30 -11.28
N ILE A 199 3.59 -19.63 -10.56
CA ILE A 199 3.90 -18.93 -9.30
C ILE A 199 3.21 -19.68 -8.16
N ARG A 200 3.98 -20.05 -7.15
CA ARG A 200 3.51 -20.66 -5.90
C ARG A 200 3.98 -19.85 -4.71
N THR A 201 3.40 -20.11 -3.55
CA THR A 201 3.90 -19.61 -2.26
C THR A 201 4.59 -20.75 -1.51
N GLU A 202 5.59 -20.41 -0.72
CA GLU A 202 6.30 -21.38 0.12
C GLU A 202 5.30 -22.14 1.01
N LYS A 203 5.46 -23.46 1.12
CA LYS A 203 4.58 -24.37 1.87
C LYS A 203 3.10 -24.33 1.43
N ASP A 204 2.78 -23.74 0.28
CA ASP A 204 1.40 -23.47 -0.18
C ASP A 204 0.56 -22.66 0.83
N GLU A 205 1.23 -21.88 1.69
CA GLU A 205 0.60 -21.02 2.68
C GLU A 205 0.39 -19.61 2.15
N ILE A 206 -0.68 -18.93 2.59
CA ILE A 206 -0.98 -17.54 2.20
C ILE A 206 0.10 -16.57 2.67
N THR A 207 0.82 -16.88 3.75
CA THR A 207 1.93 -16.10 4.31
C THR A 207 3.27 -16.41 3.64
N GLY A 208 3.35 -17.52 2.88
CA GLY A 208 4.59 -17.95 2.23
C GLY A 208 5.06 -16.96 1.16
N LEU A 209 6.37 -16.82 1.03
CA LEU A 209 6.96 -15.99 -0.01
C LEU A 209 6.69 -16.58 -1.40
N PRO A 210 6.30 -15.75 -2.39
CA PRO A 210 6.05 -16.24 -3.74
C PRO A 210 7.36 -16.65 -4.42
N TYR A 211 7.32 -17.73 -5.19
CA TYR A 211 8.42 -18.16 -6.03
C TYR A 211 7.91 -18.69 -7.37
N ILE A 212 8.78 -18.79 -8.36
CA ILE A 212 8.45 -19.36 -9.65
C ILE A 212 8.89 -20.83 -9.68
N THR A 213 7.97 -21.71 -10.06
CA THR A 213 8.23 -23.16 -10.13
C THR A 213 8.96 -23.55 -11.40
N ASP A 214 8.64 -22.87 -12.50
CA ASP A 214 9.24 -23.10 -13.81
C ASP A 214 9.42 -21.75 -14.55
N LEU A 215 10.68 -21.37 -14.77
CA LEU A 215 11.02 -20.13 -15.48
C LEU A 215 10.62 -20.16 -16.96
N ASP A 216 10.55 -21.35 -17.56
CA ASP A 216 10.19 -21.50 -18.99
C ASP A 216 8.67 -21.45 -19.20
N ALA A 217 7.87 -21.73 -18.19
CA ALA A 217 6.42 -21.64 -18.27
C ALA A 217 5.90 -20.20 -18.31
N CYS A 218 6.71 -19.21 -17.91
CA CYS A 218 6.26 -17.82 -17.86
C CYS A 218 6.00 -17.26 -19.27
N THR A 219 4.78 -16.79 -19.53
CA THR A 219 4.39 -16.20 -20.82
C THR A 219 4.67 -14.69 -20.92
N GLY A 220 5.10 -14.05 -19.83
CA GLY A 220 5.28 -12.58 -19.79
C GLY A 220 3.97 -11.80 -19.77
N CYS A 221 2.86 -12.40 -19.38
CA CYS A 221 1.53 -11.77 -19.46
C CYS A 221 1.36 -10.54 -18.55
N GLY A 222 2.14 -10.38 -17.47
CA GLY A 222 2.10 -9.23 -16.56
C GLY A 222 0.94 -9.23 -15.56
N SER A 223 0.13 -10.30 -15.47
CA SER A 223 -0.98 -10.36 -14.50
C SER A 223 -0.51 -10.30 -13.05
N CYS A 224 0.61 -10.98 -12.73
CA CYS A 224 1.23 -10.97 -11.41
C CYS A 224 1.75 -9.58 -11.01
N VAL A 225 2.24 -8.79 -11.99
CA VAL A 225 2.67 -7.41 -11.78
C VAL A 225 1.46 -6.53 -11.50
N ALA A 226 0.41 -6.64 -12.32
CA ALA A 226 -0.78 -5.79 -12.23
C ALA A 226 -1.61 -6.02 -10.97
N VAL A 227 -1.60 -7.24 -10.40
CA VAL A 227 -2.42 -7.58 -9.23
C VAL A 227 -1.72 -7.32 -7.89
N CYS A 228 -0.41 -7.08 -7.90
CA CYS A 228 0.39 -7.01 -6.68
C CYS A 228 0.06 -5.76 -5.85
N PRO A 229 -0.56 -5.86 -4.66
CA PRO A 229 -0.92 -4.68 -3.86
C PRO A 229 0.31 -3.97 -3.28
N GLY A 230 1.44 -4.69 -3.14
CA GLY A 230 2.73 -4.14 -2.73
C GLY A 230 3.52 -3.51 -3.86
N LEU A 231 3.07 -3.64 -5.12
CA LEU A 231 3.83 -3.29 -6.33
C LEU A 231 5.25 -3.87 -6.30
N SER A 232 5.40 -5.08 -5.74
CA SER A 232 6.68 -5.73 -5.47
C SER A 232 7.04 -6.82 -6.49
N MET A 233 6.38 -6.77 -7.65
CA MET A 233 6.58 -7.70 -8.75
C MET A 233 6.93 -6.93 -10.00
N VAL A 234 7.96 -7.37 -10.70
CA VAL A 234 8.32 -6.88 -12.04
C VAL A 234 8.53 -8.06 -12.96
N LEU A 235 8.44 -7.85 -14.28
CA LEU A 235 8.87 -8.86 -15.27
C LEU A 235 10.14 -8.37 -15.94
N VAL A 236 11.08 -9.28 -16.15
CA VAL A 236 12.26 -9.05 -16.98
C VAL A 236 12.19 -9.97 -18.19
N ASP A 237 12.31 -9.39 -19.36
CA ASP A 237 12.22 -10.09 -20.66
C ASP A 237 13.50 -9.92 -21.46
N TYR A 238 14.26 -11.00 -21.59
CA TYR A 238 15.53 -11.08 -22.31
C TYR A 238 15.39 -11.64 -23.75
N ARG A 239 14.16 -11.88 -24.22
CA ARG A 239 13.94 -12.62 -25.47
C ARG A 239 14.36 -11.87 -26.71
N GLU A 240 14.18 -10.54 -26.74
CA GLU A 240 14.53 -9.70 -27.90
C GLU A 240 15.96 -9.19 -27.83
N ASP A 241 16.40 -8.73 -26.66
CA ASP A 241 17.71 -8.14 -26.43
C ASP A 241 18.19 -8.50 -25.03
N SER A 242 19.21 -9.36 -24.93
CA SER A 242 19.74 -9.81 -23.65
C SER A 242 20.62 -8.77 -22.96
N GLU A 243 21.20 -7.83 -23.71
CA GLU A 243 22.04 -6.75 -23.15
C GLU A 243 21.18 -5.56 -22.68
N HIS A 244 20.00 -5.35 -23.32
CA HIS A 244 19.05 -4.34 -22.93
C HIS A 244 17.65 -4.96 -22.77
N PRO A 245 17.45 -5.81 -21.73
CA PRO A 245 16.19 -6.49 -21.52
C PRO A 245 15.05 -5.49 -21.23
N LEU A 246 13.84 -5.92 -21.58
CA LEU A 246 12.63 -5.17 -21.33
C LEU A 246 12.13 -5.45 -19.91
N VAL A 247 12.09 -4.44 -19.06
CA VAL A 247 11.51 -4.53 -17.71
C VAL A 247 10.09 -3.97 -17.72
N THR A 248 9.14 -4.72 -17.16
CA THR A 248 7.76 -4.28 -16.95
C THR A 248 7.55 -3.93 -15.49
N LEU A 249 7.32 -2.65 -15.21
CA LEU A 249 7.14 -2.07 -13.89
C LEU A 249 5.67 -1.78 -13.62
N PRO A 250 5.16 -1.99 -12.38
CA PRO A 250 3.86 -1.50 -11.96
C PRO A 250 3.91 0.00 -11.68
N TYR A 251 2.88 0.74 -12.13
CA TYR A 251 2.78 2.17 -11.90
C TYR A 251 1.34 2.58 -11.60
N GLU A 252 1.11 3.32 -10.51
CA GLU A 252 -0.22 3.72 -10.04
C GLU A 252 -0.31 5.21 -9.70
N ILE A 253 0.80 5.96 -9.88
CA ILE A 253 0.85 7.40 -9.59
C ILE A 253 0.49 8.13 -10.88
N TRP A 254 -0.47 9.01 -10.84
CA TRP A 254 -0.97 9.85 -11.93
C TRP A 254 -0.61 9.38 -13.34
N ARG A 255 -1.58 8.82 -14.02
CA ARG A 255 -1.44 8.21 -15.34
C ARG A 255 -0.82 9.16 -16.38
N GLU A 256 -1.09 10.46 -16.24
CA GLU A 256 -0.64 11.51 -17.14
C GLU A 256 0.85 11.89 -16.97
N ARG A 257 1.51 11.37 -15.93
CA ARG A 257 2.93 11.70 -15.65
C ARG A 257 3.94 10.78 -16.32
N VAL A 258 3.48 9.74 -16.98
CA VAL A 258 4.35 8.79 -17.68
C VAL A 258 3.84 8.61 -19.10
N GLU A 259 4.65 9.03 -20.08
CA GLU A 259 4.33 8.95 -21.50
C GLU A 259 5.34 8.08 -22.25
N VAL A 260 4.90 7.45 -23.35
CA VAL A 260 5.79 6.72 -24.25
C VAL A 260 6.84 7.65 -24.83
N GLY A 261 8.10 7.25 -24.83
CA GLY A 261 9.24 8.06 -25.24
C GLY A 261 9.82 8.97 -24.16
N GLN A 262 9.12 9.21 -23.06
CA GLN A 262 9.63 9.99 -21.94
C GLN A 262 10.78 9.24 -21.26
N LYS A 263 11.88 9.92 -20.93
CA LYS A 263 12.93 9.40 -20.08
C LYS A 263 12.52 9.55 -18.61
N VAL A 264 12.49 8.44 -17.90
CA VAL A 264 12.11 8.39 -16.49
C VAL A 264 13.24 7.80 -15.63
N PRO A 265 13.44 8.31 -14.39
CA PRO A 265 14.40 7.73 -13.47
C PRO A 265 13.87 6.40 -12.91
N ILE A 266 14.64 5.33 -13.06
CA ILE A 266 14.30 4.01 -12.54
C ILE A 266 14.97 3.82 -11.19
N THR A 267 14.22 3.30 -10.23
CA THR A 267 14.70 3.07 -8.87
C THR A 267 14.75 1.59 -8.52
N ASP A 268 15.63 1.25 -7.60
CA ASP A 268 15.61 -0.04 -6.90
C ASP A 268 14.57 -0.06 -5.76
N VAL A 269 14.57 -1.13 -4.97
CA VAL A 269 13.64 -1.32 -3.84
C VAL A 269 13.79 -0.28 -2.73
N ASP A 270 14.99 0.26 -2.55
CA ASP A 270 15.30 1.27 -1.53
C ASP A 270 15.19 2.72 -2.03
N GLY A 271 14.83 2.90 -3.30
CA GLY A 271 14.65 4.21 -3.93
C GLY A 271 15.93 4.81 -4.54
N ALA A 272 17.03 4.05 -4.61
CA ALA A 272 18.22 4.51 -5.29
C ALA A 272 18.00 4.55 -6.81
N ILE A 273 18.34 5.68 -7.45
CA ILE A 273 18.21 5.84 -8.89
C ILE A 273 19.28 5.01 -9.60
N LEU A 274 18.83 4.08 -10.44
CA LEU A 274 19.67 3.16 -11.22
C LEU A 274 20.05 3.74 -12.59
N GLY A 275 19.31 4.70 -13.08
CA GLY A 275 19.51 5.34 -14.38
C GLY A 275 18.23 5.98 -14.92
N TYR A 276 18.35 6.59 -16.11
CA TYR A 276 17.27 7.27 -16.81
C TYR A 276 17.03 6.57 -18.15
N TYR A 277 15.83 6.02 -18.33
CA TYR A 277 15.50 5.19 -19.50
C TYR A 277 14.22 5.63 -20.15
N PRO A 278 14.09 5.53 -21.47
CA PRO A 278 12.85 5.87 -22.17
C PRO A 278 11.77 4.82 -21.92
N VAL A 279 10.55 5.30 -21.79
CA VAL A 279 9.36 4.43 -21.71
C VAL A 279 9.05 3.91 -23.11
N GLU A 280 9.10 2.59 -23.30
CA GLU A 280 8.81 1.93 -24.57
C GLU A 280 7.31 1.72 -24.80
N LYS A 281 6.59 1.35 -23.75
CA LYS A 281 5.17 1.03 -23.84
C LYS A 281 4.46 1.17 -22.51
N ILE A 282 3.22 1.62 -22.55
CA ILE A 282 2.30 1.64 -21.41
C ILE A 282 1.08 0.80 -21.77
N SER A 283 0.66 -0.06 -20.84
CA SER A 283 -0.53 -0.91 -21.01
C SER A 283 -1.19 -1.18 -19.67
N THR A 284 -2.44 -1.67 -19.72
CA THR A 284 -3.18 -2.14 -18.54
C THR A 284 -3.60 -3.58 -18.72
N ARG A 285 -4.10 -4.19 -17.67
CA ARG A 285 -4.81 -5.46 -17.72
C ARG A 285 -6.30 -5.21 -17.51
N ARG A 286 -7.14 -5.80 -18.35
CA ARG A 286 -8.61 -5.62 -18.29
C ARG A 286 -9.18 -5.87 -16.89
N LYS A 287 -8.67 -6.87 -16.19
CA LYS A 287 -9.10 -7.19 -14.81
C LYS A 287 -8.51 -6.27 -13.74
N TYR A 288 -7.45 -5.55 -14.06
CA TYR A 288 -6.68 -4.71 -13.12
C TYR A 288 -6.37 -3.34 -13.76
N PRO A 289 -7.40 -2.53 -14.07
CA PRO A 289 -7.21 -1.28 -14.81
C PRO A 289 -6.56 -0.18 -13.99
N GLY A 290 -6.48 -0.34 -12.64
CA GLY A 290 -5.85 0.61 -11.73
C GLY A 290 -4.34 0.70 -11.87
N THR A 291 -3.68 -0.41 -12.22
CA THR A 291 -2.23 -0.50 -12.33
C THR A 291 -1.80 -0.44 -13.80
N LEU A 292 -1.01 0.57 -14.14
CA LEU A 292 -0.31 0.64 -15.44
C LEU A 292 0.88 -0.33 -15.42
N LEU A 293 1.08 -0.99 -16.53
CA LEU A 293 2.28 -1.78 -16.85
C LEU A 293 3.16 -0.93 -17.75
N VAL A 294 4.20 -0.34 -17.18
CA VAL A 294 5.17 0.50 -17.90
C VAL A 294 6.36 -0.36 -18.29
N ARG A 295 6.64 -0.43 -19.60
CA ARG A 295 7.74 -1.21 -20.17
C ARG A 295 8.88 -0.31 -20.54
N ILE A 296 10.08 -0.67 -20.12
CA ILE A 296 11.30 0.13 -20.26
C ILE A 296 12.46 -0.79 -20.63
N LYS A 297 13.21 -0.45 -21.66
CA LYS A 297 14.49 -1.11 -21.94
C LYS A 297 15.56 -0.54 -21.03
N VAL A 298 16.26 -1.41 -20.32
CA VAL A 298 17.31 -1.02 -19.37
C VAL A 298 18.58 -1.81 -19.60
N ASP A 299 19.71 -1.30 -19.14
CA ASP A 299 20.95 -2.08 -19.14
C ASP A 299 20.76 -3.38 -18.33
N LYS A 300 21.29 -4.47 -18.83
CA LYS A 300 21.26 -5.81 -18.22
C LYS A 300 21.60 -5.82 -16.74
N LYS A 301 22.64 -5.06 -16.34
CA LYS A 301 23.11 -4.97 -14.95
C LYS A 301 22.10 -4.43 -13.95
N VAL A 302 21.14 -3.62 -14.40
CA VAL A 302 20.11 -3.02 -13.54
C VAL A 302 18.74 -3.71 -13.65
N ALA A 303 18.54 -4.56 -14.67
CA ALA A 303 17.23 -5.12 -14.99
C ALA A 303 16.55 -5.84 -13.84
N LYS A 304 17.29 -6.61 -13.04
CA LYS A 304 16.75 -7.36 -11.91
C LYS A 304 16.60 -6.54 -10.63
N ALA A 305 17.25 -5.36 -10.57
CA ALA A 305 17.13 -4.42 -9.47
C ALA A 305 16.05 -3.36 -9.73
N ALA A 306 15.71 -3.11 -10.99
CA ALA A 306 14.71 -2.14 -11.38
C ALA A 306 13.34 -2.49 -10.78
N MET A 307 12.75 -1.54 -10.02
CA MET A 307 11.56 -1.82 -9.23
C MET A 307 10.48 -0.75 -9.33
N GLY A 308 10.85 0.49 -9.59
CA GLY A 308 9.92 1.62 -9.63
C GLY A 308 10.39 2.74 -10.53
N ILE A 309 9.54 3.73 -10.65
CA ILE A 309 9.81 4.99 -11.35
C ILE A 309 9.74 6.08 -10.29
N TRP A 310 10.80 6.86 -10.16
CA TRP A 310 10.78 8.05 -9.33
C TRP A 310 9.92 9.11 -10.00
N VAL A 311 8.93 9.57 -9.31
CA VAL A 311 8.07 10.67 -9.77
C VAL A 311 8.67 11.97 -9.25
N GLN A 312 9.57 12.60 -10.02
CA GLN A 312 10.01 13.95 -9.70
C GLN A 312 8.85 14.92 -9.87
N GLU A 313 8.74 15.86 -8.93
CA GLU A 313 7.87 17.01 -9.12
C GLU A 313 8.26 17.76 -10.40
N LYS A 314 7.26 17.99 -11.25
CA LYS A 314 7.29 19.26 -11.98
C LYS A 314 7.12 20.32 -10.88
N GLN A 315 8.04 21.28 -10.78
CA GLN A 315 7.76 22.58 -10.18
C GLN A 315 6.57 23.17 -10.95
N THR A 316 5.37 22.77 -10.53
CA THR A 316 4.15 23.41 -10.96
C THR A 316 3.86 24.43 -9.88
N GLU A 317 3.69 25.68 -10.31
CA GLU A 317 2.96 26.68 -9.52
C GLU A 317 1.80 26.01 -8.81
N PRO A 318 1.39 26.48 -7.60
CA PRO A 318 0.36 25.83 -6.78
C PRO A 318 -0.78 25.39 -7.69
N SER A 319 -0.94 24.11 -7.82
CA SER A 319 -1.84 23.51 -8.79
C SER A 319 -3.22 24.04 -8.51
N GLN A 320 -3.77 24.80 -9.46
CA GLN A 320 -5.21 24.92 -9.57
C GLN A 320 -5.72 23.48 -9.53
N ILE A 321 -6.41 23.13 -8.45
CA ILE A 321 -7.20 21.90 -8.37
C ILE A 321 -8.16 22.02 -9.56
N TYR A 322 -7.88 21.31 -10.64
CA TYR A 322 -8.74 21.33 -11.80
C TYR A 322 -10.06 20.71 -11.37
N GLU A 323 -11.13 21.50 -11.37
CA GLU A 323 -12.49 21.00 -11.12
C GLU A 323 -12.85 19.77 -11.98
N ARG A 324 -12.10 19.55 -13.07
CA ARG A 324 -12.24 18.43 -13.99
C ARG A 324 -11.82 17.07 -13.41
N ASP A 325 -10.98 17.05 -12.37
CA ASP A 325 -10.45 15.83 -11.75
C ASP A 325 -11.19 15.41 -10.47
N LEU A 326 -12.14 16.21 -10.03
CA LEU A 326 -12.99 15.86 -8.91
C LEU A 326 -14.04 14.84 -9.36
N PRO A 327 -14.31 13.82 -8.53
CA PRO A 327 -15.36 12.86 -8.84
C PRO A 327 -16.70 13.60 -9.00
N PRO A 328 -17.59 13.09 -9.90
CA PRO A 328 -18.93 13.66 -10.07
C PRO A 328 -19.69 13.63 -8.75
N ASP A 329 -20.61 14.57 -8.56
CA ASP A 329 -21.26 14.79 -7.27
C ASP A 329 -22.06 13.58 -6.74
N ASP A 330 -22.52 12.70 -7.63
CA ASP A 330 -23.23 11.47 -7.33
C ASP A 330 -22.29 10.28 -7.05
N ALA A 331 -20.97 10.43 -7.26
CA ALA A 331 -20.01 9.39 -6.96
C ALA A 331 -19.98 9.07 -5.46
N ILE A 332 -20.19 7.81 -5.11
CA ILE A 332 -20.13 7.34 -3.72
C ILE A 332 -18.67 7.25 -3.29
N ILE A 333 -18.25 8.09 -2.35
CA ILE A 333 -16.91 8.14 -1.79
C ILE A 333 -16.80 7.22 -0.56
N CYS A 334 -17.81 7.24 0.32
CA CYS A 334 -17.89 6.31 1.45
C CYS A 334 -19.00 5.29 1.19
N ARG A 335 -18.62 4.00 1.04
CA ARG A 335 -19.59 2.94 0.73
C ARG A 335 -20.41 2.51 1.93
N CYS A 336 -19.85 2.61 3.15
CA CYS A 336 -20.55 2.22 4.39
C CYS A 336 -21.67 3.20 4.71
N GLU A 337 -21.45 4.49 4.61
CA GLU A 337 -22.42 5.54 4.89
C GLU A 337 -23.09 6.08 3.61
N ARG A 338 -22.69 5.57 2.44
CA ARG A 338 -23.17 5.99 1.10
C ARG A 338 -23.00 7.47 0.82
N ILE A 339 -21.98 8.11 1.43
CA ILE A 339 -21.68 9.53 1.26
C ILE A 339 -21.15 9.78 -0.13
N THR A 340 -21.72 10.76 -0.80
CA THR A 340 -21.34 11.17 -2.16
C THR A 340 -20.25 12.26 -2.15
N ALA A 341 -19.59 12.43 -3.28
CA ALA A 341 -18.63 13.50 -3.49
C ALA A 341 -19.30 14.89 -3.32
N GLY A 342 -20.55 15.04 -3.76
CA GLY A 342 -21.33 16.25 -3.63
C GLY A 342 -21.58 16.64 -2.18
N GLU A 343 -21.92 15.68 -1.32
CA GLU A 343 -22.12 15.93 0.13
C GLU A 343 -20.82 16.34 0.80
N ILE A 344 -19.68 15.71 0.45
CA ILE A 344 -18.36 16.10 0.96
C ILE A 344 -18.01 17.52 0.51
N LYS A 345 -18.17 17.83 -0.78
CA LYS A 345 -17.91 19.18 -1.33
C LYS A 345 -18.79 20.25 -0.65
N ALA A 346 -20.07 19.93 -0.41
CA ALA A 346 -20.99 20.84 0.30
C ALA A 346 -20.52 21.08 1.74
N ALA A 347 -20.14 20.05 2.47
CA ALA A 347 -19.63 20.16 3.82
C ALA A 347 -18.34 21.02 3.88
N ILE A 348 -17.42 20.84 2.93
CA ILE A 348 -16.20 21.67 2.84
C ILE A 348 -16.54 23.13 2.55
N ARG A 349 -17.49 23.41 1.65
CA ARG A 349 -17.97 24.79 1.38
C ARG A 349 -18.59 25.44 2.61
N ASN A 350 -19.22 24.66 3.48
CA ASN A 350 -19.79 25.09 4.76
C ASN A 350 -18.74 25.20 5.88
N GLY A 351 -17.45 25.10 5.56
CA GLY A 351 -16.35 25.37 6.49
C GLY A 351 -15.86 24.17 7.29
N ILE A 352 -16.33 22.95 6.99
CA ILE A 352 -15.82 21.74 7.62
C ILE A 352 -14.42 21.46 7.08
N ARG A 353 -13.43 21.37 7.97
CA ARG A 353 -12.01 21.15 7.65
C ARG A 353 -11.44 19.87 8.28
N ASP A 354 -12.24 19.16 9.05
CA ASP A 354 -11.84 17.95 9.78
C ASP A 354 -12.70 16.77 9.35
N ILE A 355 -12.05 15.61 9.09
CA ILE A 355 -12.73 14.39 8.64
C ILE A 355 -13.68 13.82 9.69
N ASN A 356 -13.41 14.04 10.99
CA ASN A 356 -14.28 13.56 12.06
C ASN A 356 -15.51 14.43 12.19
N GLN A 357 -15.38 15.74 11.95
CA GLN A 357 -16.55 16.64 11.84
C GLN A 357 -17.43 16.25 10.64
N LEU A 358 -16.80 15.91 9.51
CA LEU A 358 -17.51 15.40 8.34
C LEU A 358 -18.28 14.12 8.68
N LYS A 359 -17.64 13.14 9.32
CA LYS A 359 -18.27 11.89 9.75
C LYS A 359 -19.40 12.07 10.77
N ALA A 360 -19.37 13.12 11.57
CA ALA A 360 -20.42 13.42 12.55
C ALA A 360 -21.68 14.05 11.93
N LEU A 361 -21.58 14.56 10.70
CA LEU A 361 -22.66 15.25 9.99
C LEU A 361 -23.28 14.40 8.88
N THR A 362 -22.64 13.32 8.51
CA THR A 362 -23.06 12.38 7.46
C THR A 362 -23.33 11.00 8.05
#